data_8d24264d6aaac1fa08f27cc6333fbedd
#
_entry.id   8d24264d6aaac1fa08f27cc6333fbedd
#
_cell.length_a   1.000
_cell.length_b   1.000
_cell.length_c   1.000
_cell.angle_alpha   90.00
_cell.angle_beta   90.00
_cell.angle_gamma   90.00
#
_symmetry.space_group_name_H-M   'P 1'
#
loop_
_entity.id
_entity.type
_entity.pdbx_description
1 polymer ?
#
loop_
_entity_poly.entity_id
_entity_poly.type
_entity_poly.pdbx_seq_one_letter_code
_entity_poly.pdbx_strand_id
1 'polypeptide(L)'
;MALLLIVAVTASAQAKYVFYFIGDGMGANQVLGAEMYRSAIQGEPLGRVQTLMTTFPYSGHASSYSKSNGITDSAAAGTCLATGSKTKNGMLGLGPDSTRLTTIAEMLKAEGWGIGIMTTVAIDHATPGAFYGHVKKRSEYYTIGEQLPESHFDFFGGAGFHHPQGKHDDKPVNLYRLAEQNGYTIAHGFLEAQWLTTDSQQTIDKLILVQKDDDQGAKHGESLHYAIDQEEGDLTLEQIVSVAIPFLDQRHDRFFMMVEGGMIDYVCHGDDAATAFGEVWDMDRAMRVAYEFYLAHPDETLIVVTADHETGGLALGNSDYTLHLDVLQNQKCSAWAVSDHIAQVFEQNKKPSWAQVKDVLRADLGFWDQVEITAAEEQELKALFKASCKKRANVKTLYKSLEQLGDAGIALLNSKAHIGWTTRGHSAHAVPIFAIGVGAERFSGWHDNTEIAPLILQATK
;
A
#
# COMPACT_ATOMS: atom_id res chain seq x y z
N MET A 1 -23.26 58.87 13.94
CA MET A 1 -22.09 57.97 13.72
C MET A 1 -22.61 56.62 13.25
N ALA A 2 -22.53 56.34 11.97
CA ALA A 2 -22.95 55.05 11.42
C ALA A 2 -21.74 54.12 11.48
N LEU A 3 -21.87 53.02 12.23
CA LEU A 3 -20.87 51.95 12.32
C LEU A 3 -21.00 51.11 11.04
N LEU A 4 -20.05 51.24 10.09
CA LEU A 4 -19.93 50.32 8.98
C LEU A 4 -19.39 48.99 9.52
N LEU A 5 -20.24 47.98 9.61
CA LEU A 5 -19.79 46.59 9.76
C LEU A 5 -19.16 46.17 8.41
N ILE A 6 -17.83 46.15 8.34
CA ILE A 6 -17.11 45.45 7.26
C ILE A 6 -17.21 43.94 7.56
N VAL A 7 -18.17 43.26 6.93
CA VAL A 7 -18.17 41.80 6.87
C VAL A 7 -17.04 41.44 5.89
N ALA A 8 -15.89 41.09 6.44
CA ALA A 8 -14.85 40.44 5.66
C ALA A 8 -15.40 39.08 5.24
N VAL A 9 -15.85 38.95 4.01
CA VAL A 9 -16.05 37.63 3.38
C VAL A 9 -14.64 37.06 3.20
N THR A 10 -14.21 36.26 4.16
CA THR A 10 -13.02 35.43 3.95
C THR A 10 -13.39 34.46 2.86
N ALA A 11 -12.84 34.65 1.66
CA ALA A 11 -12.87 33.57 0.66
C ALA A 11 -12.31 32.32 1.33
N SER A 12 -13.10 31.26 1.37
CA SER A 12 -12.61 29.96 1.85
C SER A 12 -11.42 29.59 0.99
N ALA A 13 -10.27 29.30 1.59
CA ALA A 13 -9.14 28.77 0.86
C ALA A 13 -9.58 27.50 0.12
N GLN A 14 -9.17 27.35 -1.13
CA GLN A 14 -9.48 26.18 -1.96
C GLN A 14 -8.21 25.38 -2.13
N ALA A 15 -8.30 24.07 -1.94
CA ALA A 15 -7.18 23.18 -2.21
C ALA A 15 -6.91 23.13 -3.73
N LYS A 16 -5.70 23.50 -4.12
CA LYS A 16 -5.16 23.33 -5.48
C LYS A 16 -4.36 22.06 -5.62
N TYR A 17 -3.80 21.58 -4.52
CA TYR A 17 -2.95 20.42 -4.45
C TYR A 17 -3.55 19.42 -3.46
N VAL A 18 -3.89 18.25 -3.93
CA VAL A 18 -4.51 17.20 -3.11
C VAL A 18 -3.65 15.95 -3.14
N PHE A 19 -3.25 15.52 -1.96
CA PHE A 19 -2.57 14.23 -1.74
C PHE A 19 -3.51 13.31 -0.98
N TYR A 20 -3.91 12.22 -1.59
CA TYR A 20 -4.80 11.23 -1.02
C TYR A 20 -4.06 9.90 -0.81
N PHE A 21 -3.57 9.67 0.40
CA PHE A 21 -2.87 8.46 0.78
C PHE A 21 -3.84 7.38 1.22
N ILE A 22 -3.67 6.16 0.71
CA ILE A 22 -4.47 4.99 1.05
C ILE A 22 -3.51 3.86 1.43
N GLY A 23 -3.50 3.46 2.73
CA GLY A 23 -2.82 2.25 3.16
C GLY A 23 -3.75 1.06 2.99
N ASP A 24 -3.54 0.21 1.98
CA ASP A 24 -4.34 -0.99 1.79
C ASP A 24 -4.18 -1.91 3.00
N GLY A 25 -5.30 -2.30 3.63
CA GLY A 25 -5.29 -3.13 4.82
C GLY A 25 -4.83 -2.47 6.13
N MET A 26 -4.54 -1.15 6.09
CA MET A 26 -3.95 -0.39 7.20
C MET A 26 -5.00 0.04 8.24
N GLY A 27 -5.32 -0.85 9.17
CA GLY A 27 -6.12 -0.50 10.34
C GLY A 27 -5.34 0.33 11.37
N ALA A 28 -6.03 0.79 12.40
CA ALA A 28 -5.43 1.58 13.49
C ALA A 28 -4.29 0.83 14.23
N ASN A 29 -4.40 -0.50 14.35
CA ASN A 29 -3.38 -1.30 15.03
C ASN A 29 -2.13 -1.48 14.17
N GLN A 30 -2.22 -1.46 12.84
CA GLN A 30 -1.06 -1.45 11.96
C GLN A 30 -0.25 -0.16 12.14
N VAL A 31 -0.93 0.99 12.22
CA VAL A 31 -0.29 2.30 12.47
C VAL A 31 0.34 2.33 13.86
N LEU A 32 -0.45 2.03 14.91
CA LEU A 32 0.04 2.06 16.30
C LEU A 32 1.16 1.05 16.55
N GLY A 33 1.05 -0.15 15.97
CA GLY A 33 2.08 -1.19 16.05
C GLY A 33 3.39 -0.75 15.41
N ALA A 34 3.34 -0.09 14.25
CA ALA A 34 4.51 0.46 13.58
C ALA A 34 5.22 1.52 14.44
N GLU A 35 4.48 2.41 15.10
CA GLU A 35 5.02 3.42 16.01
C GLU A 35 5.65 2.80 17.28
N MET A 36 4.94 1.86 17.90
CA MET A 36 5.43 1.16 19.08
C MET A 36 6.66 0.32 18.76
N TYR A 37 6.67 -0.38 17.62
CA TYR A 37 7.83 -1.14 17.15
C TYR A 37 9.05 -0.23 16.95
N ARG A 38 8.86 0.91 16.27
CA ARG A 38 9.94 1.86 16.03
C ARG A 38 10.49 2.43 17.35
N SER A 39 9.58 2.74 18.29
CA SER A 39 9.98 3.17 19.63
C SER A 39 10.79 2.10 20.35
N ALA A 40 10.34 0.84 20.33
CA ALA A 40 11.02 -0.28 20.99
C ALA A 40 12.46 -0.49 20.47
N ILE A 41 12.66 -0.48 19.15
CA ILE A 41 14.00 -0.69 18.56
C ILE A 41 14.94 0.51 18.76
N GLN A 42 14.40 1.70 19.04
CA GLN A 42 15.20 2.91 19.38
C GLN A 42 15.45 3.04 20.89
N GLY A 43 14.92 2.13 21.71
CA GLY A 43 15.02 2.20 23.16
C GLY A 43 14.22 3.34 23.80
N GLU A 44 13.21 3.85 23.06
CA GLU A 44 12.30 4.89 23.53
C GLU A 44 11.05 4.27 24.17
N PRO A 45 10.32 5.00 25.04
CA PRO A 45 9.01 4.56 25.52
C PRO A 45 8.06 4.25 24.36
N LEU A 46 7.28 3.17 24.47
CA LEU A 46 6.35 2.73 23.42
C LEU A 46 5.40 3.87 23.03
N GLY A 47 5.25 4.10 21.71
CA GLY A 47 4.46 5.19 21.15
C GLY A 47 5.10 6.57 21.20
N ARG A 48 6.39 6.68 21.60
CA ARG A 48 7.13 7.96 21.57
C ARG A 48 7.51 8.37 20.16
N VAL A 49 7.88 7.42 19.33
CA VAL A 49 8.19 7.65 17.91
C VAL A 49 6.89 7.56 17.13
N GLN A 50 6.52 8.63 16.45
CA GLN A 50 5.26 8.75 15.73
C GLN A 50 5.50 8.76 14.22
N THR A 51 4.57 8.19 13.46
CA THR A 51 4.45 8.42 12.02
C THR A 51 4.02 9.86 11.76
N LEU A 52 4.30 10.39 10.59
CA LEU A 52 3.90 11.75 10.25
C LEU A 52 2.37 11.91 10.32
N MET A 53 1.62 10.92 9.81
CA MET A 53 0.15 11.00 9.76
C MET A 53 -0.49 11.20 11.14
N THR A 54 0.03 10.57 12.19
CA THR A 54 -0.54 10.70 13.55
C THR A 54 -0.24 12.04 14.20
N THR A 55 0.65 12.85 13.61
CA THR A 55 0.92 14.24 14.04
C THR A 55 -0.02 15.25 13.38
N PHE A 56 -0.84 14.85 12.42
CA PHE A 56 -1.76 15.75 11.74
C PHE A 56 -2.87 16.23 12.69
N PRO A 57 -3.31 17.51 12.54
CA PRO A 57 -4.20 18.14 13.52
C PRO A 57 -5.61 17.58 13.52
N TYR A 58 -6.03 16.92 12.44
CA TYR A 58 -7.38 16.38 12.31
C TYR A 58 -7.34 14.88 12.11
N SER A 59 -8.13 14.17 12.93
CA SER A 59 -8.25 12.71 12.85
C SER A 59 -9.68 12.25 13.00
N GLY A 60 -9.99 11.14 12.37
CA GLY A 60 -11.29 10.48 12.39
C GLY A 60 -11.18 8.99 12.13
N HIS A 61 -12.32 8.37 11.93
CA HIS A 61 -12.45 6.97 11.55
C HIS A 61 -13.52 6.80 10.49
N ALA A 62 -13.38 5.79 9.63
CA ALA A 62 -14.40 5.43 8.66
C ALA A 62 -14.79 3.95 8.77
N SER A 63 -16.08 3.68 8.54
CA SER A 63 -16.57 2.32 8.27
C SER A 63 -16.29 1.96 6.82
N SER A 64 -15.87 0.70 6.57
CA SER A 64 -15.42 0.25 5.24
C SER A 64 -16.30 -0.83 4.59
N TYR A 65 -17.45 -1.20 5.20
CA TYR A 65 -18.32 -2.23 4.66
C TYR A 65 -18.72 -2.03 3.20
N SER A 66 -19.00 -3.12 2.47
CA SER A 66 -19.45 -3.11 1.07
C SER A 66 -20.95 -3.37 0.92
N LYS A 67 -21.47 -3.34 -0.30
CA LYS A 67 -22.83 -3.82 -0.60
C LYS A 67 -22.99 -5.34 -0.51
N SER A 68 -21.88 -6.09 -0.41
CA SER A 68 -21.92 -7.55 -0.24
C SER A 68 -22.18 -7.96 1.22
N ASN A 69 -21.45 -7.35 2.16
CA ASN A 69 -21.54 -7.64 3.60
C ASN A 69 -20.70 -6.63 4.43
N GLY A 70 -20.53 -6.90 5.73
CA GLY A 70 -19.74 -6.08 6.65
C GLY A 70 -18.23 -6.07 6.38
N ILE A 71 -17.71 -7.03 5.60
CA ILE A 71 -16.29 -7.12 5.23
C ILE A 71 -16.15 -6.83 3.74
N THR A 72 -15.42 -5.78 3.42
CA THR A 72 -15.14 -5.36 2.04
C THR A 72 -13.90 -6.05 1.48
N ASP A 73 -13.73 -5.99 0.15
CA ASP A 73 -12.45 -6.16 -0.51
C ASP A 73 -11.94 -4.83 -1.06
N SER A 74 -10.66 -4.78 -1.49
CA SER A 74 -10.04 -3.55 -2.00
C SER A 74 -10.74 -2.99 -3.24
N ALA A 75 -11.35 -3.83 -4.10
CA ALA A 75 -12.08 -3.34 -5.27
C ALA A 75 -13.33 -2.54 -4.88
N ALA A 76 -14.13 -3.06 -3.96
CA ALA A 76 -15.32 -2.36 -3.49
C ALA A 76 -14.97 -1.15 -2.60
N ALA A 77 -13.95 -1.27 -1.75
CA ALA A 77 -13.50 -0.18 -0.89
C ALA A 77 -12.82 0.93 -1.69
N GLY A 78 -11.90 0.59 -2.60
CA GLY A 78 -11.26 1.54 -3.52
C GLY A 78 -12.28 2.26 -4.39
N THR A 79 -13.28 1.53 -4.94
CA THR A 79 -14.40 2.16 -5.66
C THR A 79 -15.13 3.16 -4.77
N CYS A 80 -15.39 2.82 -3.51
CA CYS A 80 -16.04 3.72 -2.58
C CYS A 80 -15.21 4.98 -2.30
N LEU A 81 -13.92 4.82 -2.04
CA LEU A 81 -12.96 5.91 -1.81
C LEU A 81 -12.75 6.78 -3.06
N ALA A 82 -12.89 6.20 -4.26
CA ALA A 82 -12.75 6.94 -5.52
C ALA A 82 -14.04 7.64 -5.96
N THR A 83 -15.23 7.17 -5.56
CA THR A 83 -16.51 7.62 -6.14
C THR A 83 -17.53 8.15 -5.12
N GLY A 84 -17.31 7.87 -3.83
CA GLY A 84 -18.32 8.11 -2.80
C GLY A 84 -19.52 7.15 -2.86
N SER A 85 -19.40 6.00 -3.53
CA SER A 85 -20.51 5.07 -3.73
C SER A 85 -20.14 3.63 -3.36
N LYS A 86 -20.99 2.97 -2.55
CA LYS A 86 -20.80 1.55 -2.22
C LYS A 86 -21.09 0.65 -3.40
N THR A 87 -20.25 -0.38 -3.58
CA THR A 87 -20.46 -1.45 -4.55
C THR A 87 -20.27 -2.84 -3.92
N LYS A 88 -20.38 -3.90 -4.72
CA LYS A 88 -20.20 -5.29 -4.29
C LYS A 88 -18.72 -5.67 -4.32
N ASN A 89 -18.31 -6.56 -3.42
CA ASN A 89 -16.95 -7.13 -3.45
C ASN A 89 -16.60 -7.66 -4.84
N GLY A 90 -15.38 -7.38 -5.26
CA GLY A 90 -14.87 -7.73 -6.58
C GLY A 90 -15.21 -6.76 -7.71
N MET A 91 -16.17 -5.87 -7.54
CA MET A 91 -16.53 -4.86 -8.55
C MET A 91 -15.68 -3.60 -8.39
N LEU A 92 -15.25 -3.03 -9.51
CA LEU A 92 -14.33 -1.90 -9.56
C LEU A 92 -14.91 -0.82 -10.47
N GLY A 93 -15.03 0.43 -9.95
CA GLY A 93 -15.54 1.60 -10.69
C GLY A 93 -17.01 1.50 -11.14
N LEU A 94 -17.73 0.50 -10.70
CA LEU A 94 -19.12 0.22 -11.06
C LEU A 94 -20.02 0.23 -9.82
N GLY A 95 -21.23 0.72 -9.97
CA GLY A 95 -22.30 0.56 -9.01
C GLY A 95 -22.77 -0.89 -8.88
N PRO A 96 -23.53 -1.24 -7.81
CA PRO A 96 -23.98 -2.61 -7.56
C PRO A 96 -24.90 -3.19 -8.66
N ASP A 97 -25.43 -2.34 -9.52
CA ASP A 97 -26.22 -2.63 -10.72
C ASP A 97 -25.38 -2.66 -12.01
N SER A 98 -24.07 -2.52 -11.89
CA SER A 98 -23.08 -2.43 -12.99
C SER A 98 -23.16 -1.11 -13.79
N THR A 99 -23.77 -0.06 -13.27
CA THR A 99 -23.67 1.28 -13.86
C THR A 99 -22.25 1.84 -13.61
N ARG A 100 -21.70 2.53 -14.62
CA ARG A 100 -20.40 3.22 -14.48
C ARG A 100 -20.51 4.35 -13.44
N LEU A 101 -19.59 4.41 -12.52
CA LEU A 101 -19.46 5.49 -11.55
C LEU A 101 -18.32 6.41 -12.01
N THR A 102 -18.52 7.71 -11.91
CA THR A 102 -17.44 8.67 -12.19
C THR A 102 -16.58 8.85 -10.95
N THR A 103 -15.29 8.69 -11.10
CA THR A 103 -14.34 8.82 -9.98
C THR A 103 -13.96 10.27 -9.73
N ILE A 104 -13.48 10.57 -8.52
CA ILE A 104 -12.93 11.88 -8.17
C ILE A 104 -11.79 12.28 -9.12
N ALA A 105 -10.93 11.35 -9.50
CA ALA A 105 -9.83 11.58 -10.42
C ALA A 105 -10.34 11.97 -11.83
N GLU A 106 -11.37 11.28 -12.34
CA GLU A 106 -12.03 11.63 -13.61
C GLU A 106 -12.72 13.00 -13.55
N MET A 107 -13.41 13.31 -12.43
CA MET A 107 -14.07 14.62 -12.25
C MET A 107 -13.03 15.76 -12.27
N LEU A 108 -11.95 15.61 -11.52
CA LEU A 108 -10.89 16.62 -11.45
C LEU A 108 -10.14 16.74 -12.78
N LYS A 109 -9.88 15.61 -13.48
CA LYS A 109 -9.30 15.63 -14.83
C LYS A 109 -10.15 16.41 -15.81
N ALA A 110 -11.47 16.23 -15.78
CA ALA A 110 -12.40 16.99 -16.62
C ALA A 110 -12.41 18.51 -16.31
N GLU A 111 -12.01 18.90 -15.09
CA GLU A 111 -11.82 20.30 -14.68
C GLU A 111 -10.40 20.83 -14.97
N GLY A 112 -9.54 20.04 -15.67
CA GLY A 112 -8.20 20.44 -16.10
C GLY A 112 -7.10 20.26 -15.04
N TRP A 113 -7.33 19.43 -14.02
CA TRP A 113 -6.30 19.08 -13.03
C TRP A 113 -5.28 18.09 -13.59
N GLY A 114 -4.04 18.19 -13.14
CA GLY A 114 -3.07 17.12 -13.26
C GLY A 114 -3.45 15.94 -12.36
N ILE A 115 -3.37 14.72 -12.88
CA ILE A 115 -3.75 13.52 -12.12
C ILE A 115 -2.59 12.53 -12.06
N GLY A 116 -2.22 12.13 -10.83
CA GLY A 116 -1.25 11.08 -10.57
C GLY A 116 -1.85 9.93 -9.76
N ILE A 117 -1.57 8.70 -10.16
CA ILE A 117 -1.97 7.47 -9.45
C ILE A 117 -0.72 6.63 -9.19
N MET A 118 -0.39 6.44 -7.92
CA MET A 118 0.83 5.77 -7.48
C MET A 118 0.53 4.66 -6.48
N THR A 119 1.34 3.61 -6.52
CA THR A 119 1.15 2.42 -5.66
C THR A 119 2.44 1.66 -5.45
N THR A 120 2.52 0.84 -4.42
CA THR A 120 3.58 -0.15 -4.24
C THR A 120 3.27 -1.51 -4.89
N VAL A 121 2.05 -1.69 -5.43
CA VAL A 121 1.63 -2.89 -6.16
C VAL A 121 1.55 -2.64 -7.66
N ALA A 122 0.91 -3.54 -8.42
CA ALA A 122 0.67 -3.33 -9.85
C ALA A 122 -0.24 -2.11 -10.08
N ILE A 123 0.06 -1.31 -11.12
CA ILE A 123 -0.70 -0.10 -11.43
C ILE A 123 -2.14 -0.40 -11.90
N ASP A 124 -2.41 -1.65 -12.30
CA ASP A 124 -3.73 -2.21 -12.64
C ASP A 124 -4.32 -3.07 -11.50
N HIS A 125 -3.76 -2.99 -10.27
CA HIS A 125 -4.36 -3.60 -9.09
C HIS A 125 -5.68 -2.92 -8.70
N ALA A 126 -6.44 -3.53 -7.80
CA ALA A 126 -7.80 -3.11 -7.49
C ALA A 126 -7.91 -1.67 -6.98
N THR A 127 -7.07 -1.25 -6.05
CA THR A 127 -7.14 0.08 -5.44
C THR A 127 -6.74 1.19 -6.40
N PRO A 128 -5.54 1.17 -7.05
CA PRO A 128 -5.22 2.19 -8.06
C PRO A 128 -6.19 2.12 -9.25
N GLY A 129 -6.55 0.91 -9.69
CA GLY A 129 -7.50 0.69 -10.76
C GLY A 129 -8.88 1.27 -10.51
N ALA A 130 -9.33 1.36 -9.25
CA ALA A 130 -10.63 1.94 -8.89
C ALA A 130 -10.74 3.44 -9.21
N PHE A 131 -9.64 4.14 -9.44
CA PHE A 131 -9.64 5.56 -9.79
C PHE A 131 -9.79 5.84 -11.29
N TYR A 132 -9.62 4.82 -12.16
CA TYR A 132 -9.72 4.96 -13.62
C TYR A 132 -10.42 3.80 -14.34
N GLY A 133 -10.50 2.63 -13.71
CA GLY A 133 -11.00 1.40 -14.32
C GLY A 133 -12.44 1.08 -13.92
N HIS A 134 -13.17 0.36 -14.81
CA HIS A 134 -14.57 0.03 -14.64
C HIS A 134 -14.82 -1.41 -15.10
N VAL A 135 -14.69 -2.37 -14.16
CA VAL A 135 -14.85 -3.81 -14.47
C VAL A 135 -15.73 -4.51 -13.43
N LYS A 136 -16.37 -5.59 -13.84
CA LYS A 136 -17.23 -6.40 -12.95
C LYS A 136 -16.42 -7.27 -11.99
N LYS A 137 -15.17 -7.57 -12.33
CA LYS A 137 -14.29 -8.42 -11.53
C LYS A 137 -12.89 -7.83 -11.47
N ARG A 138 -12.38 -7.57 -10.27
CA ARG A 138 -11.02 -7.07 -10.04
C ARG A 138 -9.91 -7.94 -10.66
N SER A 139 -10.21 -9.22 -10.93
CA SER A 139 -9.27 -10.13 -11.59
C SER A 139 -9.14 -9.92 -13.10
N GLU A 140 -9.89 -8.99 -13.68
CA GLU A 140 -9.80 -8.60 -15.09
C GLU A 140 -8.67 -7.57 -15.29
N TYR A 141 -7.46 -7.88 -14.77
CA TYR A 141 -6.28 -6.98 -14.74
C TYR A 141 -5.95 -6.40 -16.12
N TYR A 142 -5.93 -7.25 -17.15
CA TYR A 142 -5.66 -6.77 -18.51
C TYR A 142 -6.68 -5.71 -18.96
N THR A 143 -7.97 -5.93 -18.70
CA THR A 143 -9.03 -4.97 -19.04
C THR A 143 -8.93 -3.68 -18.22
N ILE A 144 -8.51 -3.77 -16.94
CA ILE A 144 -8.21 -2.57 -16.13
C ILE A 144 -7.04 -1.81 -16.78
N GLY A 145 -5.95 -2.52 -17.13
CA GLY A 145 -4.79 -1.93 -17.78
C GLY A 145 -5.08 -1.30 -19.13
N GLU A 146 -6.01 -1.88 -19.94
CA GLU A 146 -6.47 -1.28 -21.20
C GLU A 146 -7.13 0.09 -20.99
N GLN A 147 -7.84 0.29 -19.86
CA GLN A 147 -8.54 1.54 -19.54
C GLN A 147 -7.60 2.64 -19.00
N LEU A 148 -6.38 2.28 -18.57
CA LEU A 148 -5.41 3.26 -18.07
C LEU A 148 -5.12 4.37 -19.07
N PRO A 149 -4.73 4.09 -20.34
CA PRO A 149 -4.48 5.14 -21.33
C PRO A 149 -5.73 5.95 -21.70
N GLU A 150 -6.91 5.35 -21.61
CA GLU A 150 -8.19 6.02 -21.89
C GLU A 150 -8.54 7.07 -20.81
N SER A 151 -8.00 6.95 -19.60
CA SER A 151 -8.18 7.92 -18.52
C SER A 151 -7.56 9.28 -18.84
N HIS A 152 -6.54 9.33 -19.70
CA HIS A 152 -5.73 10.50 -20.00
C HIS A 152 -5.08 11.14 -18.76
N PHE A 153 -4.90 10.38 -17.68
CA PHE A 153 -4.19 10.87 -16.50
C PHE A 153 -2.71 11.12 -16.84
N ASP A 154 -2.04 11.94 -16.05
CA ASP A 154 -0.74 12.48 -16.41
C ASP A 154 0.42 11.64 -15.91
N PHE A 155 0.23 11.00 -14.73
CA PHE A 155 1.27 10.20 -14.09
C PHE A 155 0.71 8.90 -13.50
N PHE A 156 1.40 7.80 -13.77
CA PHE A 156 1.22 6.54 -13.07
C PHE A 156 2.57 6.05 -12.53
N GLY A 157 2.57 5.47 -11.32
CA GLY A 157 3.77 4.89 -10.75
C GLY A 157 3.48 3.62 -9.95
N GLY A 158 4.33 2.60 -10.07
CA GLY A 158 4.17 1.35 -9.33
C GLY A 158 5.07 0.23 -9.83
N ALA A 159 4.73 -1.01 -9.48
CA ALA A 159 5.53 -2.16 -9.89
C ALA A 159 5.51 -2.42 -11.41
N GLY A 160 4.43 -2.06 -12.08
CA GLY A 160 4.18 -2.34 -13.49
C GLY A 160 2.76 -2.84 -13.72
N PHE A 161 2.47 -3.43 -14.87
CA PHE A 161 1.23 -4.12 -15.14
C PHE A 161 1.30 -5.58 -14.68
N HIS A 162 0.26 -6.06 -13.99
CA HIS A 162 0.20 -7.44 -13.51
C HIS A 162 0.17 -8.47 -14.68
N HIS A 163 -0.55 -8.16 -15.75
CA HIS A 163 -0.63 -9.01 -16.95
C HIS A 163 -0.49 -8.21 -18.23
N PRO A 164 0.71 -7.67 -18.55
CA PRO A 164 0.87 -6.76 -19.68
C PRO A 164 0.59 -7.39 -21.06
N GLN A 165 0.65 -8.72 -21.19
CA GLN A 165 0.38 -9.44 -22.45
C GLN A 165 -1.03 -9.98 -22.57
N GLY A 166 -1.87 -9.87 -21.52
CA GLY A 166 -3.16 -10.56 -21.44
C GLY A 166 -3.00 -12.07 -21.21
N LYS A 167 -4.11 -12.72 -20.86
CA LYS A 167 -4.16 -14.18 -20.65
C LYS A 167 -4.77 -14.97 -21.82
N HIS A 168 -5.40 -14.30 -22.77
CA HIS A 168 -6.17 -14.93 -23.84
C HIS A 168 -5.69 -14.52 -25.23
N ASP A 169 -5.48 -15.53 -26.07
CA ASP A 169 -4.63 -15.59 -27.26
C ASP A 169 -5.18 -15.03 -28.58
N ASP A 170 -6.09 -14.11 -28.58
CA ASP A 170 -6.43 -13.44 -29.85
C ASP A 170 -5.57 -12.21 -30.15
N LYS A 171 -4.30 -12.23 -29.70
CA LYS A 171 -3.28 -11.20 -29.86
C LYS A 171 -3.61 -9.87 -29.17
N PRO A 172 -3.74 -9.84 -27.84
CA PRO A 172 -3.84 -8.60 -27.13
C PRO A 172 -2.56 -7.78 -27.38
N VAL A 173 -2.73 -6.48 -27.56
CA VAL A 173 -1.61 -5.55 -27.61
C VAL A 173 -0.95 -5.54 -26.23
N ASN A 174 0.39 -5.54 -26.16
CA ASN A 174 1.09 -5.34 -24.91
C ASN A 174 0.67 -3.99 -24.30
N LEU A 175 0.30 -3.96 -23.02
CA LEU A 175 -0.23 -2.77 -22.35
C LEU A 175 0.77 -1.60 -22.32
N TYR A 176 2.07 -1.85 -22.23
CA TYR A 176 3.09 -0.80 -22.35
C TYR A 176 3.06 -0.16 -23.74
N ARG A 177 2.99 -0.98 -24.81
CA ARG A 177 2.85 -0.45 -26.18
C ARG A 177 1.55 0.32 -26.38
N LEU A 178 0.45 -0.14 -25.76
CA LEU A 178 -0.82 0.58 -25.80
C LEU A 178 -0.70 1.95 -25.13
N ALA A 179 -0.03 2.02 -23.99
CA ALA A 179 0.24 3.28 -23.29
C ALA A 179 1.12 4.22 -24.14
N GLU A 180 2.22 3.72 -24.73
CA GLU A 180 3.08 4.50 -25.63
C GLU A 180 2.31 5.06 -26.84
N GLN A 181 1.44 4.26 -27.47
CA GLN A 181 0.57 4.69 -28.58
C GLN A 181 -0.40 5.80 -28.17
N ASN A 182 -0.71 5.93 -26.88
CA ASN A 182 -1.56 6.96 -26.29
C ASN A 182 -0.75 8.13 -25.66
N GLY A 183 0.54 8.21 -25.97
CA GLY A 183 1.40 9.34 -25.63
C GLY A 183 2.05 9.26 -24.23
N TYR A 184 2.08 8.08 -23.63
CA TYR A 184 2.85 7.88 -22.39
C TYR A 184 4.32 7.56 -22.72
N THR A 185 5.21 8.13 -21.95
CA THR A 185 6.60 7.69 -21.86
C THR A 185 6.67 6.67 -20.71
N ILE A 186 7.40 5.57 -20.92
CA ILE A 186 7.62 4.57 -19.87
C ILE A 186 9.02 4.76 -19.31
N ALA A 187 9.17 4.92 -18.01
CA ALA A 187 10.44 4.97 -17.30
C ALA A 187 10.62 3.71 -16.45
N HIS A 188 11.76 3.07 -16.53
CA HIS A 188 12.12 1.87 -15.78
C HIS A 188 13.10 2.21 -14.65
N GLY A 189 12.57 2.36 -13.43
CA GLY A 189 13.31 2.72 -12.24
C GLY A 189 13.53 4.24 -12.09
N PHE A 190 13.97 4.59 -10.88
CA PHE A 190 14.07 5.98 -10.43
C PHE A 190 15.01 6.85 -11.27
N LEU A 191 16.20 6.34 -11.58
CA LEU A 191 17.23 7.13 -12.28
C LEU A 191 16.81 7.51 -13.70
N GLU A 192 16.13 6.60 -14.41
CA GLU A 192 15.62 6.90 -15.76
C GLU A 192 14.49 7.94 -15.68
N ALA A 193 13.56 7.78 -14.74
CA ALA A 193 12.47 8.74 -14.54
C ALA A 193 13.02 10.14 -14.19
N GLN A 194 14.00 10.21 -13.29
CA GLN A 194 14.65 11.46 -12.91
C GLN A 194 15.33 12.12 -14.12
N TRP A 195 16.06 11.36 -14.91
CA TRP A 195 16.68 11.90 -16.13
C TRP A 195 15.65 12.43 -17.12
N LEU A 196 14.60 11.64 -17.41
CA LEU A 196 13.54 12.01 -18.35
C LEU A 196 12.79 13.28 -17.92
N THR A 197 12.59 13.48 -16.63
CA THR A 197 11.81 14.61 -16.09
C THR A 197 12.64 15.87 -15.85
N THR A 198 13.97 15.78 -15.78
CA THR A 198 14.87 16.90 -15.54
C THR A 198 15.58 17.39 -16.81
N ASP A 199 15.68 16.60 -17.87
CA ASP A 199 16.28 16.99 -19.13
C ASP A 199 15.36 17.95 -19.88
N SER A 200 15.77 19.21 -19.98
CA SER A 200 15.03 20.29 -20.67
C SER A 200 14.82 20.07 -22.18
N GLN A 201 15.50 19.10 -22.77
CA GLN A 201 15.33 18.73 -24.18
C GLN A 201 14.22 17.68 -24.39
N GLN A 202 13.74 17.03 -23.33
CA GLN A 202 12.66 16.07 -23.38
C GLN A 202 11.31 16.78 -23.15
N THR A 203 10.38 16.57 -24.07
CA THR A 203 8.97 16.99 -23.89
C THR A 203 8.15 15.74 -23.57
N ILE A 204 7.88 15.52 -22.30
CA ILE A 204 7.08 14.38 -21.82
C ILE A 204 5.78 14.92 -21.29
N ASP A 205 4.66 14.54 -21.91
CA ASP A 205 3.33 14.98 -21.50
C ASP A 205 2.71 14.06 -20.44
N LYS A 206 2.97 12.75 -20.55
CA LYS A 206 2.45 11.71 -19.64
C LYS A 206 3.55 10.70 -19.35
N LEU A 207 3.62 10.25 -18.09
CA LEU A 207 4.66 9.36 -17.62
C LEU A 207 4.08 8.14 -16.88
N ILE A 208 4.60 6.96 -17.20
CA ILE A 208 4.42 5.76 -16.39
C ILE A 208 5.80 5.37 -15.84
N LEU A 209 5.96 5.42 -14.52
CA LEU A 209 7.17 5.00 -13.82
C LEU A 209 6.96 3.62 -13.20
N VAL A 210 7.75 2.64 -13.65
CA VAL A 210 7.65 1.26 -13.17
C VAL A 210 9.00 0.76 -12.64
N GLN A 211 8.95 -0.30 -11.84
CA GLN A 211 10.15 -1.00 -11.38
C GLN A 211 10.98 -1.45 -12.60
N LYS A 212 12.28 -1.31 -12.49
CA LYS A 212 13.20 -1.86 -13.48
C LYS A 212 13.21 -3.39 -13.36
N ASP A 213 13.07 -4.08 -14.51
CA ASP A 213 13.25 -5.53 -14.54
C ASP A 213 14.70 -5.87 -14.13
N ASP A 214 14.88 -6.87 -13.29
CA ASP A 214 16.21 -7.37 -13.00
C ASP A 214 16.80 -8.11 -14.21
N ASP A 215 18.14 -8.20 -14.27
CA ASP A 215 18.86 -8.90 -15.36
C ASP A 215 18.55 -10.42 -15.41
N GLN A 216 17.84 -10.95 -14.41
CA GLN A 216 17.44 -12.35 -14.31
C GLN A 216 16.02 -12.62 -14.81
N GLY A 217 15.32 -11.58 -15.28
CA GLY A 217 13.98 -11.68 -15.85
C GLY A 217 12.89 -11.96 -14.82
N ALA A 218 13.12 -11.61 -13.55
CA ALA A 218 12.07 -11.59 -12.56
C ALA A 218 10.97 -10.60 -13.01
N LYS A 219 9.75 -11.07 -13.05
CA LYS A 219 8.59 -10.27 -13.48
C LYS A 219 8.12 -9.43 -12.31
N HIS A 220 8.66 -8.23 -12.15
CA HIS A 220 8.27 -7.30 -11.09
C HIS A 220 6.91 -6.60 -11.32
N GLY A 221 6.00 -7.17 -12.10
CA GLY A 221 4.71 -6.55 -12.39
C GLY A 221 3.67 -6.65 -11.27
N GLU A 222 3.88 -7.48 -10.24
CA GLU A 222 2.88 -7.73 -9.20
C GLU A 222 2.99 -6.74 -8.03
N SER A 223 4.20 -6.48 -7.54
CA SER A 223 4.50 -5.52 -6.47
C SER A 223 5.94 -5.04 -6.54
N LEU A 224 6.24 -3.93 -5.88
CA LEU A 224 7.61 -3.56 -5.54
C LEU A 224 8.19 -4.57 -4.52
N HIS A 225 9.47 -4.44 -4.17
CA HIS A 225 10.03 -5.20 -3.06
C HIS A 225 9.53 -4.67 -1.72
N TYR A 226 9.26 -5.57 -0.77
CA TYR A 226 8.95 -5.18 0.61
C TYR A 226 10.08 -4.33 1.18
N ALA A 227 9.75 -3.34 2.01
CA ALA A 227 10.73 -2.44 2.61
C ALA A 227 11.88 -3.17 3.33
N ILE A 228 11.60 -4.34 3.89
CA ILE A 228 12.60 -5.21 4.56
C ILE A 228 13.48 -5.98 3.57
N ASP A 229 13.00 -6.20 2.35
CA ASP A 229 13.67 -6.98 1.29
C ASP A 229 14.29 -6.08 0.20
N GLN A 230 14.19 -4.75 0.34
CA GLN A 230 14.72 -3.80 -0.66
C GLN A 230 16.23 -3.90 -0.81
N GLU A 231 16.70 -3.88 -2.05
CA GLU A 231 18.08 -3.82 -2.44
C GLU A 231 18.43 -2.48 -3.13
N GLU A 232 19.71 -2.22 -3.32
CA GLU A 232 20.16 -1.00 -4.01
C GLU A 232 19.68 -0.99 -5.47
N GLY A 233 18.96 0.06 -5.84
CA GLY A 233 18.38 0.22 -7.19
C GLY A 233 16.90 -0.12 -7.27
N ASP A 234 16.31 -0.69 -6.23
CA ASP A 234 14.87 -0.92 -6.17
C ASP A 234 14.11 0.40 -6.12
N LEU A 235 12.99 0.42 -6.84
CA LEU A 235 12.08 1.56 -6.83
C LEU A 235 11.27 1.58 -5.53
N THR A 236 11.18 2.74 -4.88
CA THR A 236 10.41 2.95 -3.66
C THR A 236 9.23 3.88 -3.90
N LEU A 237 8.21 3.81 -3.02
CA LEU A 237 7.07 4.74 -3.09
C LEU A 237 7.52 6.19 -2.88
N GLU A 238 8.49 6.43 -2.00
CA GLU A 238 9.11 7.73 -1.79
C GLU A 238 9.70 8.29 -3.09
N GLN A 239 10.45 7.48 -3.83
CA GLN A 239 11.03 7.88 -5.11
C GLN A 239 9.95 8.16 -6.17
N ILE A 240 8.91 7.34 -6.25
CA ILE A 240 7.79 7.56 -7.17
C ILE A 240 7.12 8.91 -6.89
N VAL A 241 6.81 9.21 -5.62
CA VAL A 241 6.20 10.49 -5.22
C VAL A 241 7.13 11.67 -5.49
N SER A 242 8.45 11.50 -5.26
CA SER A 242 9.44 12.55 -5.50
C SER A 242 9.61 12.93 -6.98
N VAL A 243 9.32 12.00 -7.90
CA VAL A 243 9.25 12.27 -9.34
C VAL A 243 7.89 12.87 -9.72
N ALA A 244 6.81 12.35 -9.16
CA ALA A 244 5.44 12.72 -9.55
C ALA A 244 5.10 14.18 -9.18
N ILE A 245 5.50 14.66 -8.00
CA ILE A 245 5.21 16.02 -7.56
C ILE A 245 5.74 17.07 -8.52
N PRO A 246 7.05 17.18 -8.80
CA PRO A 246 7.56 18.17 -9.72
C PRO A 246 7.08 17.95 -11.16
N PHE A 247 6.81 16.69 -11.56
CA PHE A 247 6.25 16.42 -12.89
C PHE A 247 4.87 17.03 -13.08
N LEU A 248 3.98 16.91 -12.07
CA LEU A 248 2.63 17.48 -12.12
C LEU A 248 2.62 18.99 -11.90
N ASP A 249 3.38 19.49 -10.92
CA ASP A 249 3.44 20.91 -10.55
C ASP A 249 3.94 21.81 -11.68
N GLN A 250 4.91 21.34 -12.47
CA GLN A 250 5.44 22.07 -13.64
C GLN A 250 4.47 22.16 -14.82
N ARG A 251 3.42 21.30 -14.86
CA ARG A 251 2.50 21.15 -16.00
C ARG A 251 1.08 21.61 -15.70
N HIS A 252 0.74 21.71 -14.44
CA HIS A 252 -0.64 22.00 -14.01
C HIS A 252 -0.66 22.98 -12.84
N ASP A 253 -1.53 23.96 -12.87
CA ASP A 253 -1.78 24.88 -11.76
C ASP A 253 -2.44 24.21 -10.55
N ARG A 254 -3.01 23.03 -10.76
CA ARG A 254 -3.72 22.22 -9.78
C ARG A 254 -3.49 20.73 -10.07
N PHE A 255 -3.26 19.92 -9.04
CA PHE A 255 -3.15 18.48 -9.22
C PHE A 255 -3.78 17.68 -8.07
N PHE A 256 -4.15 16.45 -8.41
CA PHE A 256 -4.61 15.42 -7.49
C PHE A 256 -3.69 14.21 -7.61
N MET A 257 -3.22 13.71 -6.48
CA MET A 257 -2.40 12.51 -6.39
C MET A 257 -3.06 11.50 -5.45
N MET A 258 -3.35 10.30 -5.96
CA MET A 258 -3.62 9.13 -5.12
C MET A 258 -2.32 8.34 -4.94
N VAL A 259 -1.98 8.04 -3.69
CA VAL A 259 -0.76 7.33 -3.32
C VAL A 259 -1.11 6.15 -2.43
N GLU A 260 -0.81 4.94 -2.88
CA GLU A 260 -1.17 3.72 -2.17
C GLU A 260 0.04 3.00 -1.59
N GLY A 261 -0.05 2.66 -0.29
CA GLY A 261 0.78 1.65 0.37
C GLY A 261 0.11 0.27 0.27
N GLY A 262 0.09 -0.32 -0.93
CA GLY A 262 -0.66 -1.55 -1.22
C GLY A 262 -0.05 -2.80 -0.59
N MET A 263 1.25 -2.77 -0.28
CA MET A 263 1.94 -3.95 0.27
C MET A 263 1.68 -4.16 1.76
N ILE A 264 1.07 -3.20 2.47
CA ILE A 264 0.65 -3.39 3.86
C ILE A 264 -0.38 -4.52 3.95
N ASP A 265 -1.35 -4.56 3.03
CA ASP A 265 -2.35 -5.63 2.95
C ASP A 265 -1.71 -6.99 2.66
N TYR A 266 -0.79 -7.02 1.68
CA TYR A 266 -0.12 -8.27 1.29
C TYR A 266 0.54 -8.95 2.48
N VAL A 267 1.31 -8.21 3.26
CA VAL A 267 2.03 -8.77 4.41
C VAL A 267 1.10 -9.11 5.59
N CYS A 268 0.01 -8.36 5.79
CA CYS A 268 -1.01 -8.68 6.78
C CYS A 268 -1.74 -9.99 6.46
N HIS A 269 -1.91 -10.35 5.18
CA HIS A 269 -2.40 -11.68 4.78
C HIS A 269 -1.44 -12.82 5.11
N GLY A 270 -0.16 -12.50 5.32
CA GLY A 270 0.89 -13.41 5.77
C GLY A 270 1.06 -13.47 7.29
N ASP A 271 0.31 -12.67 8.05
CA ASP A 271 0.49 -12.47 9.50
C ASP A 271 1.93 -12.02 9.86
N ASP A 272 2.60 -11.25 9.00
CA ASP A 272 3.98 -10.82 9.15
C ASP A 272 4.05 -9.41 9.75
N ALA A 273 4.11 -9.33 11.08
CA ALA A 273 4.05 -8.05 11.80
C ALA A 273 5.28 -7.16 11.54
N ALA A 274 6.49 -7.71 11.51
CA ALA A 274 7.71 -6.93 11.31
C ALA A 274 7.71 -6.26 9.94
N THR A 275 7.34 -6.99 8.89
CA THR A 275 7.24 -6.47 7.54
C THR A 275 6.08 -5.48 7.42
N ALA A 276 4.90 -5.77 8.02
CA ALA A 276 3.75 -4.87 8.00
C ALA A 276 4.07 -3.49 8.61
N PHE A 277 4.78 -3.48 9.74
CA PHE A 277 5.22 -2.22 10.37
C PHE A 277 6.27 -1.50 9.50
N GLY A 278 7.13 -2.24 8.80
CA GLY A 278 8.06 -1.71 7.81
C GLY A 278 7.35 -1.00 6.66
N GLU A 279 6.28 -1.60 6.10
CA GLU A 279 5.49 -1.05 5.01
C GLU A 279 4.74 0.23 5.42
N VAL A 280 4.22 0.30 6.65
CA VAL A 280 3.61 1.54 7.18
C VAL A 280 4.65 2.67 7.21
N TRP A 281 5.89 2.38 7.62
CA TRP A 281 6.99 3.36 7.61
C TRP A 281 7.47 3.69 6.19
N ASP A 282 7.34 2.77 5.23
CA ASP A 282 7.63 3.05 3.82
C ASP A 282 6.64 4.07 3.25
N MET A 283 5.36 3.89 3.50
CA MET A 283 4.34 4.87 3.14
C MET A 283 4.55 6.22 3.85
N ASP A 284 4.99 6.22 5.12
CA ASP A 284 5.32 7.45 5.86
C ASP A 284 6.48 8.23 5.21
N ARG A 285 7.50 7.54 4.66
CA ARG A 285 8.58 8.19 3.90
C ARG A 285 8.04 8.90 2.66
N ALA A 286 7.19 8.23 1.89
CA ALA A 286 6.54 8.86 0.73
C ALA A 286 5.66 10.05 1.12
N MET A 287 4.97 9.94 2.25
CA MET A 287 4.13 11.03 2.78
C MET A 287 4.97 12.25 3.18
N ARG A 288 6.19 12.07 3.70
CA ARG A 288 7.10 13.17 4.05
C ARG A 288 7.45 14.03 2.85
N VAL A 289 7.60 13.44 1.66
CA VAL A 289 7.83 14.19 0.41
C VAL A 289 6.62 15.10 0.09
N ALA A 290 5.41 14.57 0.23
CA ALA A 290 4.18 15.38 0.06
C ALA A 290 4.02 16.45 1.16
N TYR A 291 4.46 16.14 2.39
CA TYR A 291 4.42 17.09 3.50
C TYR A 291 5.42 18.24 3.33
N GLU A 292 6.59 17.99 2.76
CA GLU A 292 7.54 19.05 2.41
C GLU A 292 6.94 20.01 1.37
N PHE A 293 6.22 19.48 0.38
CA PHE A 293 5.46 20.30 -0.55
C PHE A 293 4.35 21.10 0.16
N TYR A 294 3.61 20.48 1.08
CA TYR A 294 2.61 21.17 1.91
C TYR A 294 3.22 22.33 2.70
N LEU A 295 4.40 22.15 3.29
CA LEU A 295 5.06 23.23 4.04
C LEU A 295 5.40 24.47 3.18
N ALA A 296 5.64 24.26 1.88
CA ALA A 296 5.82 25.34 0.92
C ALA A 296 4.49 25.97 0.43
N HIS A 297 3.38 25.21 0.48
CA HIS A 297 2.05 25.62 -0.03
C HIS A 297 0.90 25.33 0.96
N PRO A 298 1.00 25.77 2.25
CA PRO A 298 0.08 25.31 3.29
C PRO A 298 -1.37 25.77 3.10
N ASP A 299 -1.57 26.92 2.46
CA ASP A 299 -2.88 27.52 2.24
C ASP A 299 -3.58 27.02 0.95
N GLU A 300 -2.94 26.13 0.21
CA GLU A 300 -3.42 25.61 -1.08
C GLU A 300 -3.38 24.08 -1.15
N THR A 301 -2.87 23.41 -0.11
CA THR A 301 -2.68 21.96 -0.09
C THR A 301 -3.60 21.28 0.90
N LEU A 302 -4.12 20.12 0.51
CA LEU A 302 -4.82 19.15 1.38
C LEU A 302 -4.09 17.83 1.32
N ILE A 303 -3.73 17.26 2.48
CA ILE A 303 -3.25 15.88 2.62
C ILE A 303 -4.31 15.11 3.42
N VAL A 304 -4.81 14.01 2.87
CA VAL A 304 -5.72 13.06 3.53
C VAL A 304 -5.09 11.67 3.50
N VAL A 305 -5.07 11.01 4.65
CA VAL A 305 -4.55 9.64 4.81
C VAL A 305 -5.66 8.78 5.37
N THR A 306 -5.91 7.63 4.77
CA THR A 306 -6.86 6.64 5.28
C THR A 306 -6.45 5.23 4.84
N ALA A 307 -7.30 4.26 5.11
CA ALA A 307 -7.20 2.91 4.56
C ALA A 307 -8.51 2.53 3.87
N ASP A 308 -8.45 1.54 3.02
CA ASP A 308 -9.63 0.98 2.36
C ASP A 308 -10.34 -0.04 3.28
N HIS A 309 -9.60 -0.85 4.04
CA HIS A 309 -10.04 -1.77 5.09
C HIS A 309 -8.91 -2.08 6.08
N GLU A 310 -9.17 -2.92 7.06
CA GLU A 310 -8.16 -3.55 7.89
C GLU A 310 -7.96 -5.00 7.44
N THR A 311 -6.73 -5.51 7.56
CA THR A 311 -6.36 -6.90 7.21
C THR A 311 -5.66 -7.57 8.38
N GLY A 312 -6.02 -8.85 8.61
CA GLY A 312 -5.39 -9.71 9.59
C GLY A 312 -6.05 -9.71 10.97
N GLY A 313 -6.84 -8.69 11.29
CA GLY A 313 -7.39 -8.51 12.64
C GLY A 313 -6.27 -8.44 13.67
N LEU A 314 -5.24 -7.60 13.39
CA LEU A 314 -4.05 -7.43 14.22
C LEU A 314 -4.41 -7.02 15.64
N ALA A 315 -3.88 -7.74 16.63
CA ALA A 315 -3.97 -7.42 18.04
C ALA A 315 -2.58 -7.13 18.63
N LEU A 316 -2.43 -5.95 19.22
CA LEU A 316 -1.26 -5.58 20.00
C LEU A 316 -1.49 -6.01 21.45
N GLY A 317 -0.94 -7.18 21.80
CA GLY A 317 -1.17 -7.85 23.08
C GLY A 317 -2.11 -9.06 22.95
N ASN A 318 -1.58 -10.25 23.14
CA ASN A 318 -2.31 -11.50 23.11
C ASN A 318 -2.02 -12.40 24.34
N SER A 319 -1.32 -11.86 25.33
CA SER A 319 -0.83 -12.59 26.50
C SER A 319 -1.04 -11.78 27.80
N ASP A 320 0.01 -11.52 28.55
CA ASP A 320 0.03 -10.87 29.86
C ASP A 320 0.31 -9.37 29.73
N TYR A 321 -0.48 -8.48 29.59
CA TYR A 321 -0.33 -7.00 29.59
C TYR A 321 1.07 -6.45 29.23
N THR A 322 1.87 -7.20 28.43
CA THR A 322 3.21 -6.82 28.00
C THR A 322 3.32 -6.93 26.47
N LEU A 323 4.19 -6.10 25.90
CA LEU A 323 4.60 -6.15 24.50
C LEU A 323 6.12 -6.23 24.43
N HIS A 324 6.64 -7.10 23.57
CA HIS A 324 8.07 -7.29 23.34
C HIS A 324 8.40 -7.04 21.85
N LEU A 325 8.01 -5.86 21.36
CA LEU A 325 8.10 -5.54 19.92
C LEU A 325 9.55 -5.44 19.42
N ASP A 326 10.50 -5.19 20.31
CA ASP A 326 11.92 -5.16 20.00
C ASP A 326 12.43 -6.50 19.45
N VAL A 327 11.77 -7.63 19.79
CA VAL A 327 12.15 -8.95 19.27
C VAL A 327 11.99 -9.05 17.75
N LEU A 328 11.04 -8.30 17.17
CA LEU A 328 10.77 -8.29 15.73
C LEU A 328 11.95 -7.76 14.89
N GLN A 329 12.87 -6.95 15.44
CA GLN A 329 14.06 -6.46 14.73
C GLN A 329 15.01 -7.57 14.28
N ASN A 330 14.82 -8.77 14.82
CA ASN A 330 15.63 -9.95 14.47
C ASN A 330 15.17 -10.60 13.16
N GLN A 331 13.97 -10.28 12.66
CA GLN A 331 13.54 -10.63 11.32
C GLN A 331 14.34 -9.81 10.29
N LYS A 332 14.96 -10.48 9.30
CA LYS A 332 15.86 -9.88 8.32
C LYS A 332 15.28 -9.82 6.92
N CYS A 333 14.21 -10.54 6.67
CA CYS A 333 13.52 -10.57 5.39
C CYS A 333 12.03 -10.91 5.60
N SER A 334 11.20 -10.72 4.60
CA SER A 334 9.76 -10.99 4.67
C SER A 334 9.44 -12.47 4.88
N ALA A 335 8.23 -12.76 5.34
CA ALA A 335 7.73 -14.14 5.47
C ALA A 335 7.85 -14.93 4.15
N TRP A 336 7.72 -14.26 3.01
CA TRP A 336 7.89 -14.89 1.71
C TRP A 336 9.34 -15.26 1.42
N ALA A 337 10.29 -14.37 1.71
CA ALA A 337 11.71 -14.65 1.57
C ALA A 337 12.16 -15.79 2.52
N VAL A 338 11.72 -15.78 3.78
CA VAL A 338 11.94 -16.91 4.71
C VAL A 338 11.41 -18.22 4.12
N SER A 339 10.19 -18.19 3.56
CA SER A 339 9.58 -19.34 2.91
C SER A 339 10.38 -19.85 1.71
N ASP A 340 10.85 -18.93 0.88
CA ASP A 340 11.64 -19.25 -0.32
C ASP A 340 13.02 -19.81 0.07
N HIS A 341 13.69 -19.25 1.09
CA HIS A 341 14.96 -19.79 1.61
C HIS A 341 14.80 -21.22 2.14
N ILE A 342 13.74 -21.49 2.91
CA ILE A 342 13.44 -22.85 3.38
C ILE A 342 13.11 -23.77 2.21
N ALA A 343 12.31 -23.29 1.23
CA ALA A 343 11.98 -24.06 0.04
C ALA A 343 13.23 -24.49 -0.73
N GLN A 344 14.21 -23.59 -0.88
CA GLN A 344 15.50 -23.87 -1.52
C GLN A 344 16.29 -24.98 -0.80
N VAL A 345 16.25 -25.04 0.54
CA VAL A 345 16.87 -26.14 1.29
C VAL A 345 16.33 -27.50 0.84
N PHE A 346 15.00 -27.60 0.64
CA PHE A 346 14.37 -28.84 0.19
C PHE A 346 14.64 -29.13 -1.30
N GLU A 347 14.79 -28.13 -2.13
CA GLU A 347 15.02 -28.29 -3.58
C GLU A 347 16.47 -28.66 -3.91
N GLN A 348 17.41 -28.04 -3.22
CA GLN A 348 18.85 -28.27 -3.45
C GLN A 348 19.39 -29.54 -2.80
N ASN A 349 18.64 -30.11 -1.85
CA ASN A 349 19.11 -31.26 -1.07
C ASN A 349 18.19 -32.48 -1.23
N LYS A 350 18.70 -33.57 -1.79
CA LYS A 350 17.95 -34.85 -1.87
C LYS A 350 17.50 -35.37 -0.50
N LYS A 351 18.24 -35.03 0.56
CA LYS A 351 17.96 -35.39 1.96
C LYS A 351 18.23 -34.14 2.82
N PRO A 352 17.29 -33.20 2.89
CA PRO A 352 17.44 -32.00 3.72
C PRO A 352 17.60 -32.39 5.19
N SER A 353 18.39 -31.65 5.94
CA SER A 353 18.62 -31.89 7.37
C SER A 353 17.96 -30.77 8.20
N TRP A 354 17.60 -31.11 9.43
CA TRP A 354 17.12 -30.09 10.39
C TRP A 354 18.14 -28.97 10.61
N ALA A 355 19.44 -29.31 10.59
CA ALA A 355 20.49 -28.32 10.76
C ALA A 355 20.45 -27.23 9.69
N GLN A 356 20.23 -27.57 8.42
CA GLN A 356 20.12 -26.62 7.32
C GLN A 356 18.91 -25.70 7.48
N VAL A 357 17.74 -26.23 7.84
CA VAL A 357 16.54 -25.40 8.10
C VAL A 357 16.74 -24.54 9.34
N LYS A 358 17.37 -25.08 10.38
CA LYS A 358 17.71 -24.33 11.60
C LYS A 358 18.65 -23.14 11.29
N ASP A 359 19.59 -23.33 10.37
CA ASP A 359 20.50 -22.26 9.95
C ASP A 359 19.75 -21.14 9.20
N VAL A 360 18.75 -21.47 8.36
CA VAL A 360 17.87 -20.48 7.73
C VAL A 360 17.09 -19.72 8.80
N LEU A 361 16.37 -20.40 9.70
CA LEU A 361 15.61 -19.74 10.78
C LEU A 361 16.49 -18.88 11.69
N ARG A 362 17.74 -19.28 11.91
CA ARG A 362 18.71 -18.47 12.64
C ARG A 362 19.10 -17.22 11.88
N ALA A 363 19.42 -17.35 10.61
CA ALA A 363 19.86 -16.23 9.78
C ALA A 363 18.73 -15.21 9.56
N ASP A 364 17.53 -15.69 9.25
CA ASP A 364 16.41 -14.85 8.83
C ASP A 364 15.60 -14.29 10.01
N LEU A 365 15.52 -15.03 11.14
CA LEU A 365 14.67 -14.68 12.29
C LEU A 365 15.43 -14.50 13.62
N GLY A 366 16.74 -14.70 13.62
CA GLY A 366 17.59 -14.58 14.81
C GLY A 366 17.37 -15.68 15.86
N PHE A 367 16.67 -16.77 15.52
CA PHE A 367 16.35 -17.85 16.45
C PHE A 367 17.61 -18.53 17.00
N TRP A 368 17.57 -18.91 18.29
CA TRP A 368 18.64 -19.51 19.11
C TRP A 368 19.85 -18.61 19.39
N ASP A 369 19.95 -17.44 18.73
CA ASP A 369 21.05 -16.48 18.97
C ASP A 369 20.51 -15.23 19.69
N GLN A 370 19.66 -14.44 19.02
CA GLN A 370 19.05 -13.22 19.57
C GLN A 370 17.67 -13.50 20.15
N VAL A 371 16.94 -14.45 19.57
CA VAL A 371 15.61 -14.86 20.01
C VAL A 371 15.69 -16.21 20.70
N GLU A 372 15.39 -16.27 21.99
CA GLU A 372 15.38 -17.51 22.74
C GLU A 372 14.29 -18.46 22.23
N ILE A 373 14.69 -19.68 21.86
CA ILE A 373 13.80 -20.77 21.46
C ILE A 373 13.90 -21.90 22.47
N THR A 374 12.80 -22.16 23.14
CA THR A 374 12.71 -23.24 24.13
C THR A 374 12.82 -24.62 23.48
N ALA A 375 13.14 -25.63 24.27
CA ALA A 375 13.20 -27.02 23.78
C ALA A 375 11.86 -27.52 23.24
N ALA A 376 10.73 -27.04 23.78
CA ALA A 376 9.40 -27.38 23.30
C ALA A 376 9.14 -26.77 21.92
N GLU A 377 9.41 -25.48 21.72
CA GLU A 377 9.25 -24.78 20.45
C GLU A 377 10.14 -25.38 19.36
N GLU A 378 11.41 -25.68 19.69
CA GLU A 378 12.30 -26.38 18.74
C GLU A 378 11.75 -27.77 18.37
N GLN A 379 11.11 -28.48 19.31
CA GLN A 379 10.52 -29.77 19.05
C GLN A 379 9.31 -29.69 18.11
N GLU A 380 8.48 -28.63 18.23
CA GLU A 380 7.37 -28.34 17.33
C GLU A 380 7.88 -28.03 15.91
N LEU A 381 8.86 -27.15 15.77
CA LEU A 381 9.48 -26.85 14.46
C LEU A 381 10.11 -28.12 13.83
N LYS A 382 10.78 -28.95 14.62
CA LYS A 382 11.32 -30.26 14.15
C LYS A 382 10.22 -31.22 13.72
N ALA A 383 9.04 -31.18 14.36
CA ALA A 383 7.91 -32.03 13.96
C ALA A 383 7.37 -31.59 12.59
N LEU A 384 7.25 -30.29 12.34
CA LEU A 384 6.90 -29.73 11.03
C LEU A 384 7.94 -30.07 9.96
N PHE A 385 9.25 -29.94 10.27
CA PHE A 385 10.31 -30.34 9.36
C PHE A 385 10.20 -31.84 8.96
N LYS A 386 9.95 -32.72 9.93
CA LYS A 386 9.75 -34.16 9.64
C LYS A 386 8.52 -34.42 8.79
N ALA A 387 7.46 -33.62 8.96
CA ALA A 387 6.27 -33.69 8.12
C ALA A 387 6.57 -33.21 6.69
N SER A 388 7.26 -32.09 6.52
CA SER A 388 7.68 -31.54 5.22
C SER A 388 8.63 -32.48 4.47
N CYS A 389 9.51 -33.21 5.15
CA CYS A 389 10.32 -34.26 4.53
C CYS A 389 9.51 -35.41 3.92
N LYS A 390 8.31 -35.67 4.44
CA LYS A 390 7.39 -36.70 3.88
C LYS A 390 6.53 -36.11 2.76
N LYS A 391 5.99 -34.95 2.99
CA LYS A 391 5.13 -34.21 2.06
C LYS A 391 5.20 -32.73 2.37
N ARG A 392 5.74 -31.94 1.46
CA ARG A 392 5.73 -30.47 1.58
C ARG A 392 4.28 -29.96 1.59
N ALA A 393 4.02 -29.01 2.44
CA ALA A 393 2.75 -28.34 2.54
C ALA A 393 3.00 -26.83 2.55
N ASN A 394 2.14 -26.10 1.86
CA ASN A 394 2.15 -24.65 1.84
C ASN A 394 0.88 -24.13 2.51
N VAL A 395 1.02 -23.05 3.25
CA VAL A 395 -0.08 -22.28 3.81
C VAL A 395 -0.53 -21.27 2.76
N LYS A 396 -1.80 -21.32 2.39
CA LYS A 396 -2.35 -20.37 1.41
C LYS A 396 -2.62 -19.03 2.08
N THR A 397 -2.13 -17.97 1.46
CA THR A 397 -2.55 -16.60 1.70
C THR A 397 -3.37 -16.10 0.50
N LEU A 398 -3.82 -14.87 0.51
CA LEU A 398 -4.61 -14.33 -0.61
C LEU A 398 -3.77 -14.23 -1.90
N TYR A 399 -2.53 -13.78 -1.80
CA TYR A 399 -1.68 -13.48 -2.95
C TYR A 399 -0.67 -14.59 -3.26
N LYS A 400 0.03 -15.09 -2.26
CA LYS A 400 1.11 -16.07 -2.44
C LYS A 400 1.06 -17.09 -1.30
N SER A 401 1.44 -18.33 -1.57
CA SER A 401 1.54 -19.37 -0.53
C SER A 401 2.87 -19.25 0.22
N LEU A 402 2.83 -19.50 1.53
CA LEU A 402 4.01 -19.60 2.40
C LEU A 402 4.39 -21.07 2.62
N GLU A 403 5.69 -21.35 2.70
CA GLU A 403 6.17 -22.66 3.14
C GLU A 403 5.82 -22.85 4.63
N GLN A 404 5.34 -24.03 5.02
CA GLN A 404 4.78 -24.27 6.34
C GLN A 404 5.74 -23.99 7.51
N LEU A 405 7.04 -24.26 7.36
CA LEU A 405 8.03 -23.96 8.39
C LEU A 405 8.36 -22.46 8.48
N GLY A 406 8.41 -21.78 7.34
CA GLY A 406 8.57 -20.32 7.30
C GLY A 406 7.41 -19.63 7.99
N ASP A 407 6.19 -20.01 7.65
CA ASP A 407 4.97 -19.53 8.30
C ASP A 407 4.98 -19.76 9.83
N ALA A 408 5.36 -20.98 10.26
CA ALA A 408 5.47 -21.30 11.69
C ALA A 408 6.58 -20.48 12.39
N GLY A 409 7.66 -20.17 11.69
CA GLY A 409 8.73 -19.31 12.21
C GLY A 409 8.23 -17.89 12.46
N ILE A 410 7.53 -17.30 11.50
CA ILE A 410 6.91 -15.97 11.63
C ILE A 410 5.87 -15.96 12.76
N ALA A 411 5.01 -16.98 12.82
CA ALA A 411 4.02 -17.09 13.89
C ALA A 411 4.66 -17.19 15.29
N LEU A 412 5.78 -17.92 15.40
CA LEU A 412 6.53 -18.01 16.66
C LEU A 412 7.17 -16.65 17.02
N LEU A 413 7.73 -15.93 16.06
CA LEU A 413 8.30 -14.61 16.31
C LEU A 413 7.21 -13.61 16.77
N ASN A 414 6.04 -13.60 16.12
CA ASN A 414 4.88 -12.81 16.56
C ASN A 414 4.46 -13.16 17.99
N SER A 415 4.45 -14.47 18.32
CA SER A 415 4.13 -14.92 19.69
C SER A 415 5.13 -14.41 20.72
N LYS A 416 6.42 -14.35 20.38
CA LYS A 416 7.47 -13.76 21.25
C LYS A 416 7.28 -12.24 21.42
N ALA A 417 6.74 -11.57 20.41
CA ALA A 417 6.41 -10.15 20.46
C ALA A 417 5.09 -9.86 21.20
N HIS A 418 4.33 -10.88 21.59
CA HIS A 418 2.96 -10.81 22.10
C HIS A 418 1.96 -10.17 21.12
N ILE A 419 2.16 -10.40 19.83
CA ILE A 419 1.25 -10.00 18.76
C ILE A 419 0.32 -11.15 18.42
N GLY A 420 -0.95 -10.83 18.19
CA GLY A 420 -1.97 -11.77 17.72
C GLY A 420 -2.58 -11.36 16.40
N TRP A 421 -2.97 -12.36 15.61
CA TRP A 421 -3.74 -12.20 14.39
C TRP A 421 -4.99 -13.06 14.49
N THR A 422 -6.14 -12.54 14.08
CA THR A 422 -7.42 -13.25 14.21
C THR A 422 -7.87 -13.90 12.91
N THR A 423 -7.33 -13.47 11.78
CA THR A 423 -7.67 -13.96 10.44
C THR A 423 -6.54 -13.65 9.48
N ARG A 424 -6.46 -14.38 8.38
CA ARG A 424 -5.62 -14.04 7.22
C ARG A 424 -6.38 -13.30 6.13
N GLY A 425 -7.56 -12.86 6.42
CA GLY A 425 -8.40 -12.06 5.54
C GLY A 425 -8.63 -10.67 6.10
N HIS A 426 -9.51 -9.93 5.44
CA HIS A 426 -9.90 -8.61 5.93
C HIS A 426 -10.80 -8.73 7.16
N SER A 427 -10.87 -7.67 7.95
CA SER A 427 -11.79 -7.54 9.06
C SER A 427 -12.74 -6.35 8.90
N ALA A 428 -13.78 -6.28 9.72
CA ALA A 428 -14.73 -5.18 9.72
C ALA A 428 -14.33 -4.02 10.66
N HIS A 429 -13.06 -3.96 11.07
CA HIS A 429 -12.58 -2.84 11.88
C HIS A 429 -12.71 -1.52 11.12
N ALA A 430 -13.07 -0.47 11.84
CA ALA A 430 -13.02 0.87 11.30
C ALA A 430 -11.56 1.27 10.98
N VAL A 431 -11.38 2.00 9.90
CA VAL A 431 -10.07 2.48 9.46
C VAL A 431 -9.82 3.91 9.96
N PRO A 432 -8.56 4.28 10.25
CA PRO A 432 -8.25 5.65 10.68
C PRO A 432 -8.30 6.63 9.50
N ILE A 433 -8.55 7.89 9.83
CA ILE A 433 -8.40 9.03 8.91
C ILE A 433 -7.50 10.04 9.60
N PHE A 434 -6.54 10.60 8.85
CA PHE A 434 -5.71 11.72 9.29
C PHE A 434 -5.70 12.78 8.19
N ALA A 435 -5.78 14.05 8.57
CA ALA A 435 -5.80 15.13 7.59
C ALA A 435 -5.09 16.39 8.07
N ILE A 436 -4.50 17.12 7.11
CA ILE A 436 -3.88 18.43 7.31
C ILE A 436 -4.08 19.30 6.07
N GLY A 437 -4.18 20.61 6.27
CA GLY A 437 -4.29 21.60 5.20
C GLY A 437 -5.70 22.10 4.98
N VAL A 438 -5.98 22.57 3.76
CA VAL A 438 -7.24 23.21 3.40
C VAL A 438 -8.42 22.27 3.52
N GLY A 439 -9.39 22.60 4.39
CA GLY A 439 -10.61 21.81 4.59
C GLY A 439 -10.42 20.51 5.38
N ALA A 440 -9.23 20.30 5.96
CA ALA A 440 -8.87 19.09 6.70
C ALA A 440 -9.75 18.87 7.94
N GLU A 441 -10.33 19.91 8.53
CA GLU A 441 -11.22 19.82 9.69
C GLU A 441 -12.47 18.97 9.45
N ARG A 442 -12.87 18.80 8.17
CA ARG A 442 -14.03 18.02 7.75
C ARG A 442 -13.84 16.52 7.91
N PHE A 443 -12.60 16.06 8.06
CA PHE A 443 -12.25 14.63 8.20
C PHE A 443 -12.23 14.16 9.66
N SER A 444 -12.58 15.05 10.61
CA SER A 444 -12.68 14.71 12.02
C SER A 444 -13.97 13.96 12.34
N GLY A 445 -13.89 12.99 13.26
CA GLY A 445 -15.05 12.26 13.75
C GLY A 445 -15.24 10.90 13.09
N TRP A 446 -16.49 10.47 12.96
CA TRP A 446 -16.87 9.18 12.40
C TRP A 446 -17.55 9.35 11.05
N HIS A 447 -17.04 8.64 10.04
CA HIS A 447 -17.52 8.70 8.67
C HIS A 447 -17.94 7.32 8.14
N ASP A 448 -18.76 7.32 7.10
CA ASP A 448 -18.79 6.24 6.13
C ASP A 448 -17.75 6.52 5.05
N ASN A 449 -17.05 5.50 4.53
CA ASN A 449 -16.01 5.73 3.51
C ASN A 449 -16.57 6.33 2.19
N THR A 450 -17.91 6.37 2.02
CA THR A 450 -18.57 7.12 0.92
C THR A 450 -18.43 8.63 1.05
N GLU A 451 -18.09 9.14 2.22
CA GLU A 451 -18.01 10.57 2.47
C GLU A 451 -16.65 11.15 2.08
N ILE A 452 -15.59 10.33 2.01
CA ILE A 452 -14.21 10.82 1.85
C ILE A 452 -14.01 11.54 0.52
N ALA A 453 -14.35 10.93 -0.63
CA ALA A 453 -14.23 11.59 -1.94
C ALA A 453 -15.08 12.88 -2.04
N PRO A 454 -16.35 12.91 -1.61
CA PRO A 454 -17.13 14.15 -1.54
C PRO A 454 -16.49 15.24 -0.67
N LEU A 455 -15.89 14.89 0.49
CA LEU A 455 -15.22 15.86 1.36
C LEU A 455 -13.96 16.44 0.69
N ILE A 456 -13.17 15.61 0.00
CA ILE A 456 -12.04 16.10 -0.81
C ILE A 456 -12.53 17.06 -1.89
N LEU A 457 -13.57 16.70 -2.66
CA LEU A 457 -14.15 17.58 -3.69
C LEU A 457 -14.69 18.90 -3.14
N GLN A 458 -15.20 18.91 -1.90
CA GLN A 458 -15.63 20.15 -1.25
C GLN A 458 -14.45 21.07 -0.91
N ALA A 459 -13.28 20.51 -0.57
CA ALA A 459 -12.08 21.29 -0.28
C ALA A 459 -11.48 21.93 -1.56
N THR A 460 -11.77 21.39 -2.75
CA THR A 460 -11.30 21.94 -4.04
C THR A 460 -12.21 23.03 -4.62
N LYS A 461 -13.34 23.33 -3.98
CA LYS A 461 -14.37 24.30 -4.40
C LYS A 461 -14.45 25.45 -3.40
#